data_264aa0a2dda4316b78495b6ad30d5d91
#
_entry.id   264aa0a2dda4316b78495b6ad30d5d91
#
_cell.length_a   1.000
_cell.length_b   1.000
_cell.length_c   1.000
_cell.angle_alpha   90.00
_cell.angle_beta   90.00
_cell.angle_gamma   90.00
#
_symmetry.space_group_name_H-M   'P 1'
#
loop_
_entity.id
_entity.type
_entity.pdbx_description
1 polymer ?
#
loop_
_entity_poly.entity_id
_entity_poly.type
_entity_poly.pdbx_seq_one_letter_code
_entity_poly.pdbx_strand_id
1 'polypeptide(L)'
;MDISRREALHHLTLLVGGAISAPAVSAILSGCRAEPAPAAWTPEALTTDQVDLLGTLVDLIIPPTDTPGAKDAGVPVFIDKLLRDWVESEDRVRFQTGLAAVNEEMQETHGVAFREATPEQQNAFLTRLDQEAIQAREDGADPLPFFATLKEWTLVGYYTSEIGATQELQWLAAPGRYDADLPLNEVGPTWA
;
A
#
# COMPACT_ATOMS: atom_id res chain seq x y z
N MET A 1 3.87 29.92 64.55
CA MET A 1 4.73 29.11 63.62
C MET A 1 5.34 30.09 62.64
N ASP A 2 6.57 30.51 62.89
CA ASP A 2 7.25 31.39 61.94
C ASP A 2 7.87 30.54 60.85
N ILE A 3 7.24 30.57 59.67
CA ILE A 3 7.78 29.91 58.47
C ILE A 3 8.95 30.79 57.97
N SER A 4 10.14 30.21 57.86
CA SER A 4 11.28 30.93 57.32
C SER A 4 11.07 31.27 55.84
N ARG A 5 11.65 32.38 55.35
CA ARG A 5 11.54 32.82 53.96
C ARG A 5 11.96 31.71 52.97
N ARG A 6 12.90 30.88 53.36
CA ARG A 6 13.38 29.75 52.54
C ARG A 6 12.34 28.63 52.45
N GLU A 7 11.65 28.33 53.52
CA GLU A 7 10.54 27.35 53.54
C GLU A 7 9.33 27.85 52.77
N ALA A 8 9.01 29.14 52.87
CA ALA A 8 7.93 29.74 52.09
C ALA A 8 8.24 29.64 50.55
N LEU A 9 9.47 29.92 50.15
CA LEU A 9 9.91 29.77 48.74
C LEU A 9 9.88 28.30 48.27
N HIS A 10 10.27 27.38 49.13
CA HIS A 10 10.25 25.94 48.79
C HIS A 10 8.82 25.42 48.63
N HIS A 11 7.89 25.85 49.50
CA HIS A 11 6.48 25.52 49.36
C HIS A 11 5.85 26.15 48.12
N LEU A 12 6.25 27.38 47.79
CA LEU A 12 5.79 28.05 46.57
C LEU A 12 6.24 27.34 45.30
N THR A 13 7.53 26.92 45.25
CA THR A 13 8.03 26.16 44.11
C THR A 13 7.39 24.80 43.96
N LEU A 14 7.08 24.11 45.04
CA LEU A 14 6.33 22.85 45.03
C LEU A 14 4.89 23.02 44.52
N LEU A 15 4.20 24.08 45.03
CA LEU A 15 2.82 24.36 44.61
C LEU A 15 2.73 24.80 43.14
N VAL A 16 3.59 25.73 42.73
CA VAL A 16 3.60 26.23 41.35
C VAL A 16 4.08 25.14 40.40
N GLY A 17 5.15 24.43 40.74
CA GLY A 17 5.69 23.32 39.96
C GLY A 17 4.69 22.18 39.82
N GLY A 18 3.99 21.78 40.90
CA GLY A 18 2.96 20.75 40.87
C GLY A 18 1.69 21.17 40.10
N ALA A 19 1.27 22.43 40.25
CA ALA A 19 0.08 22.95 39.57
C ALA A 19 0.31 23.11 38.01
N ILE A 20 1.53 23.39 37.59
CA ILE A 20 1.87 23.51 36.17
C ILE A 20 2.16 22.15 35.55
N SER A 21 2.85 21.27 36.30
CA SER A 21 3.29 19.96 35.75
C SER A 21 2.15 18.94 35.63
N ALA A 22 1.21 18.93 36.57
CA ALA A 22 0.11 17.97 36.54
C ALA A 22 -0.82 18.13 35.31
N PRO A 23 -1.28 19.33 34.93
CA PRO A 23 -2.04 19.49 33.69
C PRO A 23 -1.19 19.30 32.42
N ALA A 24 0.10 19.67 32.45
CA ALA A 24 0.99 19.43 31.29
C ALA A 24 1.25 17.93 31.08
N VAL A 25 1.52 17.18 32.14
CA VAL A 25 1.64 15.72 32.07
C VAL A 25 0.33 15.05 31.64
N SER A 26 -0.81 15.51 32.17
CA SER A 26 -2.11 15.01 31.74
C SER A 26 -2.41 15.31 30.29
N ALA A 27 -2.04 16.49 29.77
CA ALA A 27 -2.19 16.86 28.36
C ALA A 27 -1.29 16.01 27.44
N ILE A 28 -0.05 15.75 27.84
CA ILE A 28 0.88 14.87 27.12
C ILE A 28 0.35 13.43 27.12
N LEU A 29 -0.08 12.91 28.26
CA LEU A 29 -0.62 11.54 28.37
C LEU A 29 -1.97 11.38 27.63
N SER A 30 -2.79 12.44 27.55
CA SER A 30 -4.03 12.42 26.78
C SER A 30 -3.78 12.62 25.27
N GLY A 31 -2.72 13.33 24.90
CA GLY A 31 -2.26 13.47 23.51
C GLY A 31 -1.61 12.19 22.97
N CYS A 32 -1.07 11.33 23.85
CA CYS A 32 -0.59 10.00 23.52
C CYS A 32 -1.68 8.91 23.58
N ARG A 33 -2.96 9.24 23.47
CA ARG A 33 -3.94 8.21 23.16
C ARG A 33 -3.56 7.62 21.81
N ALA A 34 -3.23 6.32 21.83
CA ALA A 34 -3.11 5.58 20.58
C ALA A 34 -4.40 5.87 19.79
N GLU A 35 -4.27 6.40 18.58
CA GLU A 35 -5.41 6.45 17.68
C GLU A 35 -6.05 5.08 17.68
N PRO A 36 -7.40 5.00 17.78
CA PRO A 36 -8.06 3.72 17.60
C PRO A 36 -7.54 3.14 16.31
N ALA A 37 -7.13 1.85 16.34
CA ALA A 37 -6.68 1.17 15.13
C ALA A 37 -7.67 1.53 14.03
N PRO A 38 -7.18 1.94 12.84
CA PRO A 38 -8.06 2.33 11.75
C PRO A 38 -9.09 1.22 11.57
N ALA A 39 -10.36 1.59 11.49
CA ALA A 39 -11.44 0.64 11.25
C ALA A 39 -11.03 -0.28 10.11
N ALA A 40 -11.22 -1.59 10.27
CA ALA A 40 -10.86 -2.56 9.24
C ALA A 40 -11.45 -2.06 7.91
N TRP A 41 -10.60 -1.90 6.90
CA TRP A 41 -11.02 -1.44 5.59
C TRP A 41 -12.10 -2.37 5.02
N THR A 42 -13.15 -1.77 4.47
CA THR A 42 -14.21 -2.49 3.77
C THR A 42 -14.18 -2.04 2.31
N PRO A 43 -14.19 -2.98 1.34
CA PRO A 43 -14.23 -2.64 -0.07
C PRO A 43 -15.48 -1.82 -0.42
N GLU A 44 -15.34 -0.85 -1.32
CA GLU A 44 -16.43 0.03 -1.73
C GLU A 44 -16.73 -0.07 -3.25
N ALA A 45 -15.71 -0.33 -4.07
CA ALA A 45 -15.87 -0.53 -5.51
C ALA A 45 -15.90 -2.01 -5.91
N LEU A 46 -15.24 -2.86 -5.14
CA LEU A 46 -15.15 -4.31 -5.39
C LEU A 46 -15.92 -5.08 -4.31
N THR A 47 -16.30 -6.31 -4.62
CA THR A 47 -16.80 -7.26 -3.61
C THR A 47 -15.64 -7.89 -2.84
N THR A 48 -15.91 -8.50 -1.68
CA THR A 48 -14.88 -9.21 -0.89
C THR A 48 -14.20 -10.31 -1.73
N ASP A 49 -14.95 -11.09 -2.49
CA ASP A 49 -14.40 -12.16 -3.34
C ASP A 49 -13.50 -11.60 -4.45
N GLN A 50 -13.88 -10.45 -5.03
CA GLN A 50 -13.06 -9.76 -6.02
C GLN A 50 -11.75 -9.23 -5.41
N VAL A 51 -11.80 -8.69 -4.19
CA VAL A 51 -10.61 -8.25 -3.46
C VAL A 51 -9.68 -9.41 -3.14
N ASP A 52 -10.25 -10.54 -2.75
CA ASP A 52 -9.46 -11.75 -2.48
C ASP A 52 -8.77 -12.30 -3.74
N LEU A 53 -9.47 -12.31 -4.87
CA LEU A 53 -8.89 -12.66 -6.17
C LEU A 53 -7.80 -11.65 -6.57
N LEU A 54 -8.11 -10.35 -6.47
CA LEU A 54 -7.17 -9.27 -6.75
C LEU A 54 -5.90 -9.40 -5.89
N GLY A 55 -6.05 -9.69 -4.59
CA GLY A 55 -4.92 -9.93 -3.69
C GLY A 55 -4.01 -11.07 -4.15
N THR A 56 -4.59 -12.14 -4.70
CA THR A 56 -3.80 -13.24 -5.27
C THR A 56 -3.08 -12.83 -6.55
N LEU A 57 -3.76 -12.07 -7.42
CA LEU A 57 -3.19 -11.61 -8.70
C LEU A 57 -2.01 -10.64 -8.48
N VAL A 58 -2.16 -9.66 -7.57
CA VAL A 58 -1.11 -8.67 -7.31
C VAL A 58 0.12 -9.31 -6.64
N ASP A 59 -0.06 -10.32 -5.78
CA ASP A 59 1.04 -11.07 -5.19
C ASP A 59 1.77 -11.98 -6.19
N LEU A 60 1.10 -12.41 -7.26
CA LEU A 60 1.77 -13.12 -8.35
C LEU A 60 2.53 -12.16 -9.28
N ILE A 61 2.15 -10.89 -9.33
CA ILE A 61 2.88 -9.84 -10.08
C ILE A 61 4.11 -9.36 -9.30
N ILE A 62 3.96 -9.07 -8.00
CA ILE A 62 5.05 -8.70 -7.08
C ILE A 62 4.94 -9.59 -5.85
N PRO A 63 5.59 -10.77 -5.87
CA PRO A 63 5.51 -11.73 -4.78
C PRO A 63 6.32 -11.28 -3.56
N PRO A 64 5.97 -11.76 -2.36
CA PRO A 64 6.82 -11.61 -1.18
C PRO A 64 8.14 -12.36 -1.39
N THR A 65 9.26 -11.68 -1.10
CA THR A 65 10.62 -12.21 -1.16
C THR A 65 11.31 -11.92 0.18
N ASP A 66 12.41 -11.19 0.17
CA ASP A 66 13.02 -10.53 1.33
C ASP A 66 12.30 -9.24 1.71
N THR A 67 11.46 -8.71 0.81
CA THR A 67 10.51 -7.63 1.05
C THR A 67 9.06 -8.13 0.95
N PRO A 68 8.08 -7.49 1.64
CA PRO A 68 6.66 -7.87 1.54
C PRO A 68 6.13 -7.74 0.11
N GLY A 69 5.21 -8.62 -0.28
CA GLY A 69 4.55 -8.59 -1.59
C GLY A 69 3.52 -7.46 -1.75
N ALA A 70 2.94 -7.37 -2.96
CA ALA A 70 1.99 -6.32 -3.29
C ALA A 70 0.71 -6.34 -2.45
N LYS A 71 0.25 -7.51 -2.05
CA LYS A 71 -0.92 -7.65 -1.17
C LYS A 71 -0.65 -7.03 0.21
N ASP A 72 0.49 -7.36 0.82
CA ASP A 72 0.88 -6.86 2.13
C ASP A 72 1.24 -5.36 2.09
N ALA A 73 1.67 -4.85 0.93
CA ALA A 73 1.86 -3.43 0.67
C ALA A 73 0.54 -2.65 0.51
N GLY A 74 -0.62 -3.33 0.58
CA GLY A 74 -1.93 -2.69 0.52
C GLY A 74 -2.42 -2.36 -0.89
N VAL A 75 -1.82 -2.94 -1.93
CA VAL A 75 -2.21 -2.70 -3.34
C VAL A 75 -3.69 -2.99 -3.62
N PRO A 76 -4.32 -4.06 -3.06
CA PRO A 76 -5.77 -4.25 -3.27
C PRO A 76 -6.62 -3.10 -2.73
N VAL A 77 -6.24 -2.51 -1.59
CA VAL A 77 -6.90 -1.34 -1.01
C VAL A 77 -6.72 -0.11 -1.91
N PHE A 78 -5.51 0.08 -2.42
CA PHE A 78 -5.20 1.16 -3.36
C PHE A 78 -6.06 1.07 -4.62
N ILE A 79 -6.14 -0.11 -5.24
CA ILE A 79 -6.91 -0.32 -6.48
C ILE A 79 -8.43 -0.14 -6.22
N ASP A 80 -8.97 -0.62 -5.10
CA ASP A 80 -10.39 -0.41 -4.77
C ASP A 80 -10.72 1.09 -4.62
N LYS A 81 -9.86 1.85 -3.93
CA LYS A 81 -10.01 3.31 -3.81
C LYS A 81 -9.87 4.02 -5.15
N LEU A 82 -8.91 3.60 -5.98
CA LEU A 82 -8.71 4.14 -7.32
C LEU A 82 -9.96 3.95 -8.18
N LEU A 83 -10.54 2.75 -8.18
CA LEU A 83 -11.78 2.42 -8.87
C LEU A 83 -12.98 3.23 -8.36
N ARG A 84 -13.05 3.49 -7.05
CA ARG A 84 -14.12 4.27 -6.46
C ARG A 84 -14.04 5.74 -6.82
N ASP A 85 -12.85 6.35 -6.69
CA ASP A 85 -12.69 7.81 -6.61
C ASP A 85 -12.18 8.44 -7.90
N TRP A 86 -11.43 7.69 -8.74
CA TRP A 86 -10.68 8.27 -9.84
C TRP A 86 -11.04 7.73 -11.22
N VAL A 87 -11.40 6.44 -11.28
CA VAL A 87 -11.62 5.77 -12.56
C VAL A 87 -12.99 6.09 -13.11
N GLU A 88 -13.07 6.47 -14.38
CA GLU A 88 -14.33 6.71 -15.09
C GLU A 88 -15.20 5.46 -15.07
N SER A 89 -16.52 5.66 -15.10
CA SER A 89 -17.50 4.56 -14.96
C SER A 89 -17.29 3.44 -15.96
N GLU A 90 -16.96 3.77 -17.21
CA GLU A 90 -16.75 2.80 -18.28
C GLU A 90 -15.50 1.95 -18.01
N ASP A 91 -14.40 2.56 -17.63
CA ASP A 91 -13.14 1.87 -17.32
C ASP A 91 -13.26 1.03 -16.05
N ARG A 92 -14.02 1.50 -15.05
CA ARG A 92 -14.35 0.73 -13.86
C ARG A 92 -15.08 -0.56 -14.22
N VAL A 93 -16.11 -0.48 -15.03
CA VAL A 93 -16.87 -1.66 -15.50
C VAL A 93 -15.94 -2.59 -16.29
N ARG A 94 -15.09 -2.04 -17.16
CA ARG A 94 -14.10 -2.81 -17.92
C ARG A 94 -13.15 -3.58 -17.02
N PHE A 95 -12.61 -2.91 -16.00
CA PHE A 95 -11.73 -3.54 -15.02
C PHE A 95 -12.42 -4.65 -14.23
N GLN A 96 -13.63 -4.39 -13.71
CA GLN A 96 -14.42 -5.38 -12.98
C GLN A 96 -14.80 -6.59 -13.83
N THR A 97 -15.15 -6.36 -15.10
CA THR A 97 -15.42 -7.43 -16.07
C THR A 97 -14.17 -8.26 -16.35
N GLY A 98 -13.02 -7.61 -16.56
CA GLY A 98 -11.75 -8.32 -16.75
C GLY A 98 -11.35 -9.15 -15.54
N LEU A 99 -11.58 -8.63 -14.33
CA LEU A 99 -11.32 -9.36 -13.09
C LEU A 99 -12.23 -10.59 -12.94
N ALA A 100 -13.51 -10.49 -13.31
CA ALA A 100 -14.45 -11.61 -13.31
C ALA A 100 -14.05 -12.69 -14.33
N ALA A 101 -13.62 -12.26 -15.53
CA ALA A 101 -13.21 -13.15 -16.61
C ALA A 101 -12.04 -14.07 -16.23
N VAL A 102 -11.17 -13.67 -15.29
CA VAL A 102 -10.07 -14.51 -14.77
C VAL A 102 -10.60 -15.84 -14.20
N ASN A 103 -11.65 -15.78 -13.37
CA ASN A 103 -12.23 -16.98 -12.79
C ASN A 103 -13.04 -17.77 -13.83
N GLU A 104 -13.76 -17.10 -14.74
CA GLU A 104 -14.55 -17.74 -15.80
C GLU A 104 -13.64 -18.56 -16.70
N GLU A 105 -12.56 -17.99 -17.19
CA GLU A 105 -11.62 -18.66 -18.07
C GLU A 105 -10.87 -19.81 -17.38
N MET A 106 -10.48 -19.64 -16.10
CA MET A 106 -9.88 -20.72 -15.32
C MET A 106 -10.86 -21.88 -15.11
N GLN A 107 -12.13 -21.57 -14.87
CA GLN A 107 -13.17 -22.59 -14.75
C GLN A 107 -13.39 -23.35 -16.07
N GLU A 108 -13.37 -22.65 -17.19
CA GLU A 108 -13.52 -23.27 -18.52
C GLU A 108 -12.34 -24.14 -18.90
N THR A 109 -11.10 -23.69 -18.57
CA THR A 109 -9.87 -24.38 -19.02
C THR A 109 -9.39 -25.47 -18.07
N HIS A 110 -9.59 -25.29 -16.76
CA HIS A 110 -9.08 -26.18 -15.72
C HIS A 110 -10.14 -26.73 -14.77
N GLY A 111 -11.39 -26.28 -14.85
CA GLY A 111 -12.50 -26.74 -14.02
C GLY A 111 -12.44 -26.27 -12.56
N VAL A 112 -11.62 -25.26 -12.25
CA VAL A 112 -11.43 -24.71 -10.89
C VAL A 112 -11.36 -23.19 -10.93
N ALA A 113 -11.68 -22.53 -9.82
CA ALA A 113 -11.47 -21.09 -9.70
C ALA A 113 -9.95 -20.76 -9.66
N PHE A 114 -9.58 -19.55 -10.07
CA PHE A 114 -8.16 -19.15 -10.14
C PHE A 114 -7.40 -19.37 -8.85
N ARG A 115 -8.00 -19.04 -7.71
CA ARG A 115 -7.39 -19.20 -6.38
C ARG A 115 -7.22 -20.67 -5.94
N GLU A 116 -7.96 -21.57 -6.55
CA GLU A 116 -7.92 -23.02 -6.29
C GLU A 116 -7.00 -23.77 -7.26
N ALA A 117 -6.56 -23.10 -8.31
CA ALA A 117 -5.64 -23.64 -9.30
C ALA A 117 -4.23 -23.86 -8.74
N THR A 118 -3.47 -24.76 -9.35
CA THR A 118 -2.07 -24.97 -8.94
C THR A 118 -1.20 -23.74 -9.27
N PRO A 119 -0.08 -23.53 -8.55
CA PRO A 119 0.84 -22.43 -8.85
C PRO A 119 1.32 -22.42 -10.31
N GLU A 120 1.53 -23.59 -10.90
CA GLU A 120 1.95 -23.73 -12.30
C GLU A 120 0.84 -23.24 -13.25
N GLN A 121 -0.43 -23.58 -12.98
CA GLN A 121 -1.59 -23.13 -13.76
C GLN A 121 -1.77 -21.62 -13.63
N GLN A 122 -1.68 -21.07 -12.41
CA GLN A 122 -1.77 -19.63 -12.15
C GLN A 122 -0.67 -18.87 -12.90
N ASN A 123 0.59 -19.33 -12.82
CA ASN A 123 1.71 -18.69 -13.51
C ASN A 123 1.59 -18.77 -15.03
N ALA A 124 1.18 -19.92 -15.57
CA ALA A 124 0.97 -20.08 -17.01
C ALA A 124 -0.12 -19.15 -17.52
N PHE A 125 -1.22 -19.04 -16.78
CA PHE A 125 -2.34 -18.15 -17.09
C PHE A 125 -1.88 -16.68 -17.12
N LEU A 126 -1.21 -16.20 -16.06
CA LEU A 126 -0.72 -14.81 -16.00
C LEU A 126 0.35 -14.52 -17.05
N THR A 127 1.24 -15.47 -17.34
CA THR A 127 2.24 -15.32 -18.41
C THR A 127 1.59 -15.10 -19.76
N ARG A 128 0.51 -15.84 -20.06
CA ARG A 128 -0.26 -15.64 -21.31
C ARG A 128 -0.89 -14.25 -21.35
N LEU A 129 -1.57 -13.83 -20.27
CA LEU A 129 -2.16 -12.48 -20.20
C LEU A 129 -1.12 -11.37 -20.33
N ASP A 130 0.09 -11.56 -19.80
CA ASP A 130 1.18 -10.60 -19.92
C ASP A 130 1.69 -10.51 -21.37
N GLN A 131 1.82 -11.63 -22.07
CA GLN A 131 2.18 -11.66 -23.48
C GLN A 131 1.12 -10.98 -24.35
N GLU A 132 -0.17 -11.23 -24.10
CA GLU A 132 -1.27 -10.56 -24.78
C GLU A 132 -1.26 -9.04 -24.54
N ALA A 133 -0.97 -8.62 -23.32
CA ALA A 133 -0.86 -7.20 -22.96
C ALA A 133 0.33 -6.51 -23.64
N ILE A 134 1.48 -7.18 -23.76
CA ILE A 134 2.65 -6.69 -24.48
C ILE A 134 2.33 -6.53 -25.95
N GLN A 135 1.77 -7.56 -26.58
CA GLN A 135 1.39 -7.53 -27.99
C GLN A 135 0.37 -6.43 -28.30
N ALA A 136 -0.64 -6.28 -27.43
CA ALA A 136 -1.65 -5.23 -27.59
C ALA A 136 -1.02 -3.81 -27.52
N ARG A 137 0.00 -3.60 -26.68
CA ARG A 137 0.73 -2.32 -26.62
C ARG A 137 1.53 -2.07 -27.91
N GLU A 138 2.21 -3.10 -28.44
CA GLU A 138 2.96 -3.02 -29.68
C GLU A 138 2.05 -2.72 -30.88
N ASP A 139 0.84 -3.28 -30.89
CA ASP A 139 -0.17 -3.06 -31.91
C ASP A 139 -0.90 -1.72 -31.76
N GLY A 140 -0.65 -0.97 -30.69
CA GLY A 140 -1.28 0.32 -30.40
C GLY A 140 -2.76 0.19 -30.02
N ALA A 141 -3.14 -0.91 -29.35
CA ALA A 141 -4.52 -1.13 -28.93
C ALA A 141 -4.98 -0.07 -27.91
N ASP A 142 -6.19 0.43 -28.10
CA ASP A 142 -6.89 1.34 -27.19
C ASP A 142 -8.39 0.97 -27.16
N PRO A 143 -8.92 0.53 -26.03
CA PRO A 143 -8.25 0.37 -24.72
C PRO A 143 -7.31 -0.85 -24.66
N LEU A 144 -6.35 -0.78 -23.72
CA LEU A 144 -5.49 -1.92 -23.42
C LEU A 144 -6.24 -3.06 -22.71
N PRO A 145 -5.80 -4.32 -22.83
CA PRO A 145 -6.35 -5.45 -22.09
C PRO A 145 -6.32 -5.25 -20.57
N PHE A 146 -7.26 -5.86 -19.87
CA PHE A 146 -7.38 -5.81 -18.39
C PHE A 146 -6.04 -6.01 -17.67
N PHE A 147 -5.25 -7.02 -18.07
CA PHE A 147 -4.02 -7.36 -17.39
C PHE A 147 -2.93 -6.24 -17.49
N ALA A 148 -2.90 -5.50 -18.59
CA ALA A 148 -2.02 -4.34 -18.74
C ALA A 148 -2.33 -3.28 -17.67
N THR A 149 -3.59 -2.98 -17.47
CA THR A 149 -4.06 -2.03 -16.44
C THR A 149 -3.82 -2.57 -15.02
N LEU A 150 -4.10 -3.83 -14.78
CA LEU A 150 -3.85 -4.48 -13.49
C LEU A 150 -2.37 -4.42 -13.12
N LYS A 151 -1.48 -4.78 -14.06
CA LYS A 151 -0.03 -4.75 -13.85
C LYS A 151 0.47 -3.34 -13.56
N GLU A 152 0.04 -2.36 -14.33
CA GLU A 152 0.39 -0.95 -14.15
C GLU A 152 -0.05 -0.44 -12.76
N TRP A 153 -1.30 -0.67 -12.38
CA TRP A 153 -1.81 -0.23 -11.07
C TRP A 153 -1.15 -0.98 -9.91
N THR A 154 -0.77 -2.23 -10.11
CA THR A 154 0.01 -2.99 -9.13
C THR A 154 1.38 -2.36 -8.91
N LEU A 155 2.10 -2.04 -9.98
CA LEU A 155 3.41 -1.38 -9.89
C LEU A 155 3.30 0.00 -9.23
N VAL A 156 2.35 0.83 -9.68
CA VAL A 156 2.12 2.16 -9.09
C VAL A 156 1.77 2.03 -7.61
N GLY A 157 0.80 1.18 -7.25
CA GLY A 157 0.37 1.00 -5.87
C GLY A 157 1.47 0.46 -4.96
N TYR A 158 2.31 -0.45 -5.47
CA TYR A 158 3.43 -1.01 -4.71
C TYR A 158 4.53 0.02 -4.46
N TYR A 159 5.08 0.63 -5.51
CA TYR A 159 6.22 1.53 -5.38
C TYR A 159 5.88 2.89 -4.77
N THR A 160 4.59 3.27 -4.72
CA THR A 160 4.12 4.44 -3.98
C THR A 160 3.64 4.12 -2.56
N SER A 161 3.59 2.84 -2.17
CA SER A 161 3.31 2.43 -0.78
C SER A 161 4.49 2.71 0.14
N GLU A 162 4.23 2.80 1.45
CA GLU A 162 5.30 2.89 2.45
C GLU A 162 6.29 1.73 2.33
N ILE A 163 5.79 0.51 2.16
CA ILE A 163 6.60 -0.71 2.02
C ILE A 163 7.48 -0.63 0.78
N GLY A 164 6.91 -0.38 -0.38
CA GLY A 164 7.65 -0.30 -1.64
C GLY A 164 8.67 0.83 -1.64
N ALA A 165 8.30 2.01 -1.15
CA ALA A 165 9.17 3.17 -1.12
C ALA A 165 10.33 3.04 -0.11
N THR A 166 10.14 2.35 1.03
CA THR A 166 11.12 2.35 2.13
C THR A 166 11.86 1.04 2.32
N GLN A 167 11.32 -0.10 1.82
CA GLN A 167 11.94 -1.41 2.00
C GLN A 167 12.50 -1.97 0.69
N GLU A 168 11.80 -1.77 -0.44
CA GLU A 168 12.27 -2.18 -1.77
C GLU A 168 13.14 -1.09 -2.40
N LEU A 169 12.73 0.17 -2.31
CA LEU A 169 13.47 1.33 -2.78
C LEU A 169 14.17 2.05 -1.63
N GLN A 170 14.97 3.06 -1.95
CA GLN A 170 15.51 4.02 -1.00
C GLN A 170 14.62 5.25 -0.96
N TRP A 171 14.20 5.65 0.23
CA TRP A 171 13.45 6.87 0.42
C TRP A 171 14.14 7.82 1.38
N LEU A 172 14.27 9.07 0.95
CA LEU A 172 14.81 10.15 1.79
C LEU A 172 14.01 11.43 1.50
N ALA A 173 13.28 11.91 2.51
CA ALA A 173 12.37 13.06 2.37
C ALA A 173 13.05 14.32 1.81
N ALA A 174 14.32 14.55 2.17
CA ALA A 174 15.11 15.67 1.67
C ALA A 174 16.58 15.26 1.58
N PRO A 175 17.11 14.89 0.42
CA PRO A 175 18.49 14.44 0.25
C PRO A 175 19.54 15.50 0.60
N GLY A 176 19.18 16.79 0.61
CA GLY A 176 20.01 17.89 1.10
C GLY A 176 21.20 18.26 0.20
N ARG A 177 21.55 17.43 -0.79
CA ARG A 177 22.62 17.67 -1.76
C ARG A 177 22.26 17.10 -3.12
N TYR A 178 22.84 17.67 -4.15
CA TYR A 178 22.90 17.09 -5.49
C TYR A 178 24.34 16.70 -5.80
N ASP A 179 24.58 15.47 -6.21
CA ASP A 179 25.87 14.95 -6.60
C ASP A 179 25.75 14.30 -7.99
N ALA A 180 26.25 14.98 -9.01
CA ALA A 180 26.14 14.54 -10.41
C ALA A 180 27.10 13.40 -10.76
N ASP A 181 28.18 13.23 -10.00
CA ASP A 181 29.25 12.26 -10.26
C ASP A 181 29.28 11.12 -9.25
N LEU A 182 28.15 10.85 -8.55
CA LEU A 182 28.09 9.76 -7.59
C LEU A 182 28.37 8.41 -8.26
N PRO A 183 29.39 7.66 -7.80
CA PRO A 183 29.73 6.36 -8.35
C PRO A 183 28.57 5.37 -8.23
N LEU A 184 28.31 4.56 -9.27
CA LEU A 184 27.18 3.61 -9.29
C LEU A 184 27.17 2.65 -8.09
N ASN A 185 28.34 2.22 -7.62
CA ASN A 185 28.48 1.34 -6.45
C ASN A 185 28.15 2.03 -5.11
N GLU A 186 27.99 3.36 -5.09
CA GLU A 186 27.58 4.14 -3.92
C GLU A 186 26.09 4.52 -3.97
N VAL A 187 25.43 4.35 -5.13
CA VAL A 187 24.01 4.68 -5.30
C VAL A 187 23.12 3.76 -4.45
N GLY A 188 23.48 2.47 -4.32
CA GLY A 188 22.65 1.48 -3.64
C GLY A 188 21.39 1.10 -4.43
N PRO A 189 20.27 0.72 -3.77
CA PRO A 189 18.99 0.48 -4.41
C PRO A 189 18.45 1.72 -5.13
N THR A 190 17.48 1.54 -6.01
CA THR A 190 16.81 2.65 -6.71
C THR A 190 16.11 3.58 -5.73
N TRP A 191 16.12 4.88 -6.01
CA TRP A 191 15.41 5.88 -5.22
C TRP A 191 13.91 5.91 -5.57
N ALA A 192 13.06 6.11 -4.52
CA ALA A 192 11.62 6.34 -4.62
C ALA A 192 11.30 7.75 -5.09
#